data_1498ab6c812a36b95546d6080c590376
#
_entry.id   1498ab6c812a36b95546d6080c590376
#
_cell.length_a   1.000
_cell.length_b   1.000
_cell.length_c   1.000
_cell.angle_alpha   90.00
_cell.angle_beta   90.00
_cell.angle_gamma   90.00
#
_symmetry.space_group_name_H-M   'P 1'
#
loop_
_entity.id
_entity.type
_entity.pdbx_description
1 polymer ?
#
loop_
_entity_poly.entity_id
_entity_poly.type
_entity_poly.pdbx_seq_one_letter_code
_entity_poly.pdbx_strand_id
1 'polypeptide(L)'
;MSENTLSERNRTEGQRIAVVLFNLGGPDCPEAVKPFLFNLFSDKAIINVPQPFRWLIAKIISSRRAPVAREIYGHIGGRSPIVPETERQAEAIERVLSDLGEVKCFIAMRYWHPFADEAAAKVAAFNPDKIVLLPLYPQYSTTTTASSLKDWHQAWEKQVGPGRALSKSLETKEICCYPEAPGWIEAQAALIRHGASSFFSAWTSEKCGGGG
;
A
#
# COMPACT_ATOMS: atom_id res chain seq x y z
N MET A 1 -20.81 0.27 33.31
CA MET A 1 -20.59 0.78 31.96
C MET A 1 -20.94 2.23 31.99
N SER A 2 -19.98 3.12 31.84
CA SER A 2 -20.17 4.55 32.07
C SER A 2 -20.90 5.21 30.88
N GLU A 3 -21.71 6.23 31.15
CA GLU A 3 -22.46 7.03 30.16
C GLU A 3 -21.55 7.60 29.06
N ASN A 4 -20.27 7.73 29.31
CA ASN A 4 -19.25 8.19 28.33
C ASN A 4 -19.06 7.20 27.19
N THR A 5 -19.14 5.89 27.44
CA THR A 5 -19.00 4.83 26.42
C THR A 5 -20.21 4.74 25.47
N LEU A 6 -21.40 5.07 25.95
CA LEU A 6 -22.62 5.12 25.14
C LEU A 6 -22.68 6.39 24.29
N SER A 7 -22.18 7.52 24.79
CA SER A 7 -22.08 8.79 24.04
C SER A 7 -21.02 8.72 22.92
N GLU A 8 -19.95 7.98 23.11
CA GLU A 8 -18.94 7.75 22.07
C GLU A 8 -19.42 6.78 20.99
N ARG A 9 -20.14 5.71 21.33
CA ARG A 9 -20.77 4.80 20.36
C ARG A 9 -21.80 5.49 19.49
N ASN A 10 -22.70 6.31 20.06
CA ASN A 10 -23.71 7.05 19.29
C ASN A 10 -23.11 8.14 18.38
N ARG A 11 -21.84 8.55 18.59
CA ARG A 11 -21.16 9.54 17.77
C ARG A 11 -20.47 8.93 16.55
N THR A 12 -20.22 7.61 16.57
CA THR A 12 -19.61 6.88 15.47
C THR A 12 -20.61 6.25 14.52
N GLU A 13 -21.85 6.03 14.96
CA GLU A 13 -22.94 5.56 14.08
C GLU A 13 -23.25 6.62 13.03
N GLY A 14 -22.89 6.32 11.77
CA GLY A 14 -23.09 7.21 10.63
C GLY A 14 -21.86 8.01 10.18
N GLN A 15 -20.70 7.92 10.88
CA GLN A 15 -19.48 8.53 10.39
C GLN A 15 -18.94 7.80 9.15
N ARG A 16 -18.50 8.59 8.17
CA ARG A 16 -17.84 8.09 6.97
C ARG A 16 -16.33 8.19 7.13
N ILE A 17 -15.67 7.03 7.16
CA ILE A 17 -14.25 6.93 7.41
C ILE A 17 -13.57 6.41 6.14
N ALA A 18 -12.70 7.21 5.54
CA ALA A 18 -11.84 6.79 4.45
C ALA A 18 -10.51 6.28 5.00
N VAL A 19 -10.14 5.04 4.67
CA VAL A 19 -8.82 4.49 4.97
C VAL A 19 -8.02 4.43 3.68
N VAL A 20 -6.94 5.21 3.56
CA VAL A 20 -6.07 5.22 2.39
C VAL A 20 -4.91 4.27 2.61
N LEU A 21 -4.86 3.19 1.84
CA LEU A 21 -3.84 2.16 1.91
C LEU A 21 -2.71 2.49 0.93
N PHE A 22 -1.51 2.71 1.44
CA PHE A 22 -0.34 2.98 0.60
C PHE A 22 0.50 1.73 0.40
N ASN A 23 0.85 1.48 -0.87
CA ASN A 23 1.78 0.43 -1.21
C ASN A 23 2.64 0.85 -2.42
N LEU A 24 3.69 0.07 -2.71
CA LEU A 24 4.67 0.39 -3.74
C LEU A 24 4.06 0.45 -5.14
N GLY A 25 3.12 -0.45 -5.40
CA GLY A 25 2.64 -0.72 -6.74
C GLY A 25 3.53 -1.71 -7.49
N GLY A 26 3.04 -2.17 -8.63
CA GLY A 26 3.76 -3.09 -9.49
C GLY A 26 3.07 -3.21 -10.84
N PRO A 27 3.78 -3.69 -11.87
CA PRO A 27 3.22 -3.80 -13.21
C PRO A 27 2.06 -4.80 -13.25
N ASP A 28 0.97 -4.41 -13.86
CA ASP A 28 -0.26 -5.20 -14.03
C ASP A 28 -0.28 -6.01 -15.33
N CYS A 29 0.68 -5.75 -16.22
CA CYS A 29 0.91 -6.48 -17.46
C CYS A 29 2.39 -6.36 -17.87
N PRO A 30 2.89 -7.19 -18.84
CA PRO A 30 4.27 -7.13 -19.28
C PRO A 30 4.70 -5.78 -19.88
N GLU A 31 3.77 -5.06 -20.51
CA GLU A 31 3.99 -3.74 -21.11
C GLU A 31 4.19 -2.67 -20.03
N ALA A 32 3.56 -2.83 -18.87
CA ALA A 32 3.65 -1.94 -17.72
C ALA A 32 5.00 -2.00 -17.00
N VAL A 33 5.81 -3.05 -17.20
CA VAL A 33 7.10 -3.24 -16.50
C VAL A 33 8.04 -2.07 -16.71
N LYS A 34 8.21 -1.62 -17.96
CA LYS A 34 9.14 -0.53 -18.25
C LYS A 34 8.66 0.83 -17.68
N PRO A 35 7.41 1.26 -17.89
CA PRO A 35 6.93 2.50 -17.29
C PRO A 35 6.88 2.44 -15.76
N PHE A 36 6.54 1.32 -15.15
CA PHE A 36 6.67 1.13 -13.70
C PHE A 36 8.10 1.37 -13.21
N LEU A 37 9.09 0.74 -13.82
CA LEU A 37 10.51 0.94 -13.48
C LEU A 37 10.94 2.39 -13.72
N PHE A 38 10.44 3.05 -14.76
CA PHE A 38 10.73 4.44 -15.00
C PHE A 38 10.19 5.34 -13.89
N ASN A 39 8.95 5.13 -13.45
CA ASN A 39 8.35 5.87 -12.33
C ASN A 39 9.17 5.67 -11.05
N LEU A 40 9.53 4.41 -10.74
CA LEU A 40 10.34 4.06 -9.58
C LEU A 40 11.68 4.81 -9.57
N PHE A 41 12.44 4.73 -10.66
CA PHE A 41 13.76 5.39 -10.74
C PHE A 41 13.70 6.90 -10.97
N SER A 42 12.54 7.44 -11.30
CA SER A 42 12.30 8.90 -11.38
C SER A 42 12.04 9.55 -10.03
N ASP A 43 11.82 8.77 -8.97
CA ASP A 43 11.62 9.33 -7.63
C ASP A 43 12.93 9.86 -7.06
N LYS A 44 12.88 11.11 -6.54
CA LYS A 44 14.01 11.75 -5.86
C LYS A 44 14.42 10.99 -4.59
N ALA A 45 13.48 10.31 -3.95
CA ALA A 45 13.75 9.49 -2.78
C ALA A 45 14.62 8.26 -3.11
N ILE A 46 14.55 7.76 -4.36
CA ILE A 46 15.33 6.62 -4.86
C ILE A 46 16.65 7.08 -5.49
N ILE A 47 16.59 8.07 -6.40
CA ILE A 47 17.76 8.62 -7.08
C ILE A 47 17.84 10.12 -6.78
N ASN A 48 18.68 10.47 -5.81
CA ASN A 48 18.84 11.84 -5.32
C ASN A 48 19.83 12.64 -6.18
N VAL A 49 19.50 12.81 -7.47
CA VAL A 49 20.23 13.71 -8.37
C VAL A 49 19.28 14.75 -8.97
N PRO A 50 19.77 15.96 -9.33
CA PRO A 50 18.94 16.98 -9.96
C PRO A 50 18.36 16.56 -11.31
N GLN A 51 17.22 17.15 -11.68
CA GLN A 51 16.75 17.13 -13.07
C GLN A 51 17.71 17.98 -13.95
N PRO A 52 17.95 17.63 -15.25
CA PRO A 52 17.35 16.50 -16.00
C PRO A 52 18.09 15.16 -15.85
N PHE A 53 19.19 15.11 -15.09
CA PHE A 53 20.03 13.92 -14.98
C PHE A 53 19.25 12.72 -14.43
N ARG A 54 18.41 12.94 -13.41
CA ARG A 54 17.57 11.85 -12.85
C ARG A 54 16.65 11.24 -13.90
N TRP A 55 16.01 12.05 -14.73
CA TRP A 55 15.17 11.57 -15.83
C TRP A 55 15.97 10.69 -16.82
N LEU A 56 17.17 11.11 -17.19
CA LEU A 56 18.03 10.37 -18.12
C LEU A 56 18.46 9.04 -17.50
N ILE A 57 18.89 9.04 -16.25
CA ILE A 57 19.28 7.85 -15.50
C ILE A 57 18.11 6.88 -15.39
N ALA A 58 16.92 7.37 -15.00
CA ALA A 58 15.71 6.56 -14.92
C ALA A 58 15.35 5.92 -16.26
N LYS A 59 15.46 6.67 -17.37
CA LYS A 59 15.20 6.17 -18.72
C LYS A 59 16.18 5.07 -19.13
N ILE A 60 17.46 5.24 -18.83
CA ILE A 60 18.50 4.24 -19.15
C ILE A 60 18.29 2.98 -18.31
N ILE A 61 18.13 3.12 -16.98
CA ILE A 61 18.00 1.97 -16.09
C ILE A 61 16.70 1.20 -16.41
N SER A 62 15.58 1.88 -16.56
CA SER A 62 14.29 1.22 -16.86
C SER A 62 14.36 0.46 -18.19
N SER A 63 15.00 1.04 -19.22
CA SER A 63 15.14 0.37 -20.52
C SER A 63 16.02 -0.88 -20.46
N ARG A 64 17.11 -0.83 -19.68
CA ARG A 64 18.03 -1.97 -19.53
C ARG A 64 17.47 -3.07 -18.64
N ARG A 65 16.72 -2.70 -17.59
CA ARG A 65 16.17 -3.67 -16.62
C ARG A 65 14.83 -4.27 -17.05
N ALA A 66 14.08 -3.61 -17.93
CA ALA A 66 12.75 -4.07 -18.33
C ALA A 66 12.72 -5.49 -18.93
N PRO A 67 13.65 -5.93 -19.79
CA PRO A 67 13.64 -7.29 -20.32
C PRO A 67 13.76 -8.34 -19.20
N VAL A 68 14.76 -8.20 -18.33
CA VAL A 68 15.00 -9.12 -17.21
C VAL A 68 13.83 -9.10 -16.21
N ALA A 69 13.28 -7.91 -15.92
CA ALA A 69 12.13 -7.80 -15.03
C ALA A 69 10.88 -8.48 -15.64
N ARG A 70 10.64 -8.36 -16.95
CA ARG A 70 9.53 -9.07 -17.61
C ARG A 70 9.67 -10.58 -17.50
N GLU A 71 10.87 -11.11 -17.68
CA GLU A 71 11.16 -12.54 -17.50
C GLU A 71 10.82 -12.98 -16.08
N ILE A 72 11.29 -12.24 -15.06
CA ILE A 72 11.00 -12.51 -13.64
C ILE A 72 9.48 -12.48 -13.37
N TYR A 73 8.77 -11.43 -13.83
CA TYR A 73 7.32 -11.37 -13.70
C TYR A 73 6.62 -12.51 -14.48
N GLY A 74 7.20 -12.98 -15.59
CA GLY A 74 6.70 -14.14 -16.34
C GLY A 74 6.55 -15.38 -15.46
N HIS A 75 7.48 -15.63 -14.54
CA HIS A 75 7.43 -16.77 -13.61
C HIS A 75 6.29 -16.70 -12.59
N ILE A 76 5.69 -15.52 -12.39
CA ILE A 76 4.56 -15.30 -11.45
C ILE A 76 3.28 -14.87 -12.17
N GLY A 77 3.12 -15.24 -13.45
CA GLY A 77 1.92 -14.96 -14.24
C GLY A 77 1.93 -13.64 -15.00
N GLY A 78 3.10 -13.04 -15.24
CA GLY A 78 3.29 -11.85 -16.09
C GLY A 78 2.94 -10.52 -15.47
N ARG A 79 2.52 -10.51 -14.19
CA ARG A 79 2.09 -9.31 -13.46
C ARG A 79 2.43 -9.37 -11.97
N SER A 80 2.43 -8.22 -11.32
CA SER A 80 2.57 -8.15 -9.85
C SER A 80 1.25 -8.53 -9.16
N PRO A 81 1.28 -9.34 -8.11
CA PRO A 81 0.10 -9.63 -7.29
C PRO A 81 -0.23 -8.52 -6.29
N ILE A 82 0.54 -7.41 -6.24
CA ILE A 82 0.45 -6.42 -5.16
C ILE A 82 -0.92 -5.73 -5.09
N VAL A 83 -1.57 -5.43 -6.22
CA VAL A 83 -2.89 -4.80 -6.23
C VAL A 83 -3.95 -5.77 -5.74
N PRO A 84 -4.13 -6.99 -6.31
CA PRO A 84 -5.09 -7.96 -5.78
C PRO A 84 -4.89 -8.31 -4.30
N GLU A 85 -3.64 -8.41 -3.84
CA GLU A 85 -3.35 -8.65 -2.42
C GLU A 85 -3.76 -7.45 -1.55
N THR A 86 -3.51 -6.21 -2.03
CA THR A 86 -3.92 -5.01 -1.32
C THR A 86 -5.44 -4.85 -1.29
N GLU A 87 -6.15 -5.24 -2.34
CA GLU A 87 -7.62 -5.28 -2.38
C GLU A 87 -8.19 -6.25 -1.33
N ARG A 88 -7.62 -7.45 -1.20
CA ARG A 88 -8.00 -8.39 -0.13
C ARG A 88 -7.76 -7.85 1.28
N GLN A 89 -6.65 -7.11 1.46
CA GLN A 89 -6.37 -6.43 2.73
C GLN A 89 -7.39 -5.33 3.00
N ALA A 90 -7.75 -4.54 1.97
CA ALA A 90 -8.78 -3.50 2.06
C ALA A 90 -10.13 -4.07 2.52
N GLU A 91 -10.61 -5.13 1.87
CA GLU A 91 -11.85 -5.83 2.24
C GLU A 91 -11.82 -6.38 3.68
N ALA A 92 -10.67 -6.90 4.10
CA ALA A 92 -10.51 -7.40 5.46
C ALA A 92 -10.58 -6.27 6.50
N ILE A 93 -9.94 -5.11 6.21
CA ILE A 93 -9.96 -3.93 7.07
C ILE A 93 -11.39 -3.37 7.17
N GLU A 94 -12.10 -3.20 6.04
CA GLU A 94 -13.48 -2.73 6.02
C GLU A 94 -14.39 -3.62 6.86
N ARG A 95 -14.23 -4.93 6.76
CA ARG A 95 -14.99 -5.90 7.54
C ARG A 95 -14.73 -5.82 9.05
N VAL A 96 -13.46 -5.69 9.43
CA VAL A 96 -13.05 -5.63 10.85
C VAL A 96 -13.45 -4.32 11.50
N LEU A 97 -13.49 -3.22 10.74
CA LEU A 97 -13.80 -1.88 11.25
C LEU A 97 -15.27 -1.46 11.01
N SER A 98 -16.13 -2.38 10.59
CA SER A 98 -17.53 -2.10 10.22
C SER A 98 -18.38 -1.57 11.39
N ASP A 99 -17.97 -1.79 12.63
CA ASP A 99 -18.60 -1.27 13.84
C ASP A 99 -18.28 0.22 14.12
N LEU A 100 -17.31 0.81 13.43
CA LEU A 100 -16.91 2.21 13.59
C LEU A 100 -17.73 3.19 12.71
N GLY A 101 -18.56 2.69 11.80
CA GLY A 101 -19.33 3.48 10.85
C GLY A 101 -19.21 2.99 9.41
N GLU A 102 -19.47 3.86 8.42
CA GLU A 102 -19.23 3.56 7.00
C GLU A 102 -17.74 3.65 6.68
N VAL A 103 -17.00 2.55 6.89
CA VAL A 103 -15.58 2.49 6.59
C VAL A 103 -15.36 2.04 5.14
N LYS A 104 -14.56 2.80 4.40
CA LYS A 104 -14.17 2.47 3.02
C LYS A 104 -12.68 2.64 2.81
N CYS A 105 -12.06 1.60 2.23
CA CYS A 105 -10.65 1.61 1.89
C CYS A 105 -10.42 2.12 0.47
N PHE A 106 -9.36 2.89 0.28
CA PHE A 106 -8.91 3.43 -1.00
C PHE A 106 -7.43 3.12 -1.17
N ILE A 107 -7.07 2.54 -2.30
CA ILE A 107 -5.70 2.11 -2.56
C ILE A 107 -4.97 3.23 -3.31
N ALA A 108 -3.79 3.61 -2.81
CA ALA A 108 -2.88 4.55 -3.44
C ALA A 108 -1.51 3.91 -3.62
N MET A 109 -1.17 3.55 -4.86
CA MET A 109 0.12 2.98 -5.20
C MET A 109 1.12 4.08 -5.56
N ARG A 110 2.39 3.89 -5.15
CA ARG A 110 3.40 4.94 -5.35
C ARG A 110 3.95 5.02 -6.77
N TYR A 111 4.13 3.88 -7.44
CA TYR A 111 4.82 3.85 -8.75
C TYR A 111 4.01 3.23 -9.88
N TRP A 112 2.80 2.77 -9.61
CA TRP A 112 1.85 2.28 -10.60
C TRP A 112 0.41 2.54 -10.18
N HIS A 113 -0.55 2.18 -11.03
CA HIS A 113 -1.97 2.35 -10.75
C HIS A 113 -2.50 1.45 -9.61
N PRO A 114 -3.50 1.95 -8.86
CA PRO A 114 -4.04 3.31 -8.87
C PRO A 114 -3.09 4.31 -8.18
N PHE A 115 -2.79 5.43 -8.83
CA PHE A 115 -1.96 6.48 -8.24
C PHE A 115 -2.69 7.27 -7.15
N ALA A 116 -1.93 8.08 -6.39
CA ALA A 116 -2.48 8.94 -5.34
C ALA A 116 -3.54 9.92 -5.85
N ASP A 117 -3.42 10.45 -7.07
CA ASP A 117 -4.41 11.34 -7.69
C ASP A 117 -5.76 10.63 -7.90
N GLU A 118 -5.72 9.37 -8.38
CA GLU A 118 -6.91 8.54 -8.60
C GLU A 118 -7.60 8.18 -7.27
N ALA A 119 -6.79 7.87 -6.26
CA ALA A 119 -7.29 7.58 -4.92
C ALA A 119 -7.90 8.84 -4.28
N ALA A 120 -7.24 9.99 -4.38
CA ALA A 120 -7.71 11.27 -3.85
C ALA A 120 -9.06 11.69 -4.46
N ALA A 121 -9.24 11.50 -5.77
CA ALA A 121 -10.50 11.76 -6.43
C ALA A 121 -11.64 10.87 -5.88
N LYS A 122 -11.37 9.58 -5.67
CA LYS A 122 -12.33 8.63 -5.08
C LYS A 122 -12.66 8.98 -3.63
N VAL A 123 -11.67 9.35 -2.82
CA VAL A 123 -11.87 9.78 -1.43
C VAL A 123 -12.69 11.06 -1.37
N ALA A 124 -12.41 12.04 -2.23
CA ALA A 124 -13.20 13.28 -2.30
C ALA A 124 -14.65 13.02 -2.70
N ALA A 125 -14.89 12.13 -3.65
CA ALA A 125 -16.25 11.71 -4.05
C ALA A 125 -16.97 10.96 -2.92
N PHE A 126 -16.27 10.18 -2.13
CA PHE A 126 -16.79 9.52 -0.94
C PHE A 126 -17.18 10.53 0.14
N ASN A 127 -16.60 11.72 0.18
CA ASN A 127 -16.87 12.80 1.12
C ASN A 127 -16.81 12.35 2.59
N PRO A 128 -15.65 11.87 3.09
CA PRO A 128 -15.52 11.34 4.43
C PRO A 128 -15.54 12.43 5.52
N ASP A 129 -15.90 12.03 6.73
CA ASP A 129 -15.73 12.83 7.95
C ASP A 129 -14.32 12.68 8.53
N LYS A 130 -13.70 11.51 8.30
CA LYS A 130 -12.34 11.18 8.76
C LYS A 130 -11.55 10.48 7.67
N ILE A 131 -10.25 10.79 7.62
CA ILE A 131 -9.28 10.10 6.76
C ILE A 131 -8.20 9.46 7.63
N VAL A 132 -7.95 8.18 7.41
CA VAL A 132 -6.81 7.46 8.00
C VAL A 132 -5.84 7.12 6.89
N LEU A 133 -4.61 7.59 7.00
CA LEU A 133 -3.52 7.29 6.08
C LEU A 133 -2.74 6.11 6.64
N LEU A 134 -2.84 4.94 5.99
CA LEU A 134 -2.25 3.69 6.44
C LEU A 134 -1.23 3.16 5.43
N PRO A 135 0.05 3.46 5.61
CA PRO A 135 1.11 2.80 4.84
C PRO A 135 1.16 1.31 5.17
N LEU A 136 1.11 0.45 4.14
CA LEU A 136 1.27 -0.99 4.30
C LEU A 136 2.75 -1.41 4.41
N TYR A 137 3.58 -0.46 4.80
CA TYR A 137 4.99 -0.65 5.17
C TYR A 137 5.07 -0.60 6.69
N PRO A 138 5.33 -1.73 7.38
CA PRO A 138 5.30 -1.74 8.85
C PRO A 138 6.43 -0.90 9.47
N GLN A 139 7.56 -0.73 8.78
CA GLN A 139 8.66 0.13 9.18
C GLN A 139 8.62 1.47 8.43
N TYR A 140 9.00 2.54 9.12
CA TYR A 140 9.16 3.84 8.47
C TYR A 140 10.42 3.87 7.59
N SER A 141 10.26 4.44 6.40
CA SER A 141 11.38 4.76 5.50
C SER A 141 11.07 6.02 4.69
N THR A 142 12.12 6.77 4.38
CA THR A 142 12.01 7.96 3.51
C THR A 142 11.63 7.62 2.08
N THR A 143 11.99 6.42 1.62
CA THR A 143 11.73 5.93 0.26
C THR A 143 10.36 5.25 0.10
N THR A 144 9.71 4.90 1.21
CA THR A 144 8.39 4.26 1.22
C THR A 144 7.34 5.16 1.88
N THR A 145 7.24 5.13 3.21
CA THR A 145 6.22 5.86 3.97
C THR A 145 6.24 7.36 3.66
N ALA A 146 7.40 8.02 3.81
CA ALA A 146 7.48 9.47 3.59
C ALA A 146 7.22 9.85 2.13
N SER A 147 7.71 9.06 1.16
CA SER A 147 7.47 9.31 -0.27
C SER A 147 5.98 9.17 -0.62
N SER A 148 5.30 8.12 -0.10
CA SER A 148 3.88 7.88 -0.35
C SER A 148 3.00 8.96 0.29
N LEU A 149 3.25 9.33 1.55
CA LEU A 149 2.50 10.39 2.24
C LEU A 149 2.67 11.74 1.55
N LYS A 150 3.90 12.09 1.14
CA LYS A 150 4.15 13.32 0.39
C LYS A 150 3.37 13.36 -0.93
N ASP A 151 3.35 12.27 -1.67
CA ASP A 151 2.61 12.15 -2.93
C ASP A 151 1.10 12.31 -2.71
N TRP A 152 0.58 11.65 -1.67
CA TRP A 152 -0.81 11.78 -1.25
C TRP A 152 -1.19 13.23 -0.91
N HIS A 153 -0.40 13.92 -0.09
CA HIS A 153 -0.70 15.31 0.29
C HIS A 153 -0.77 16.23 -0.93
N GLN A 154 0.14 16.05 -1.88
CA GLN A 154 0.12 16.82 -3.13
C GLN A 154 -1.12 16.51 -3.98
N ALA A 155 -1.50 15.24 -4.09
CA ALA A 155 -2.69 14.82 -4.81
C ALA A 155 -3.98 15.32 -4.13
N TRP A 156 -4.06 15.19 -2.81
CA TRP A 156 -5.20 15.64 -2.02
C TRP A 156 -5.41 17.16 -2.11
N GLU A 157 -4.34 17.94 -1.96
CA GLU A 157 -4.39 19.41 -2.07
C GLU A 157 -4.88 19.86 -3.46
N LYS A 158 -4.40 19.23 -4.52
CA LYS A 158 -4.91 19.49 -5.88
C LYS A 158 -6.39 19.17 -6.02
N GLN A 159 -6.85 18.06 -5.42
CA GLN A 159 -8.22 17.58 -5.55
C GLN A 159 -9.24 18.46 -4.81
N VAL A 160 -8.91 18.90 -3.59
CA VAL A 160 -9.87 19.61 -2.73
C VAL A 160 -9.63 21.12 -2.64
N GLY A 161 -8.48 21.57 -3.12
CA GLY A 161 -8.02 22.95 -3.01
C GLY A 161 -7.43 23.29 -1.63
N PRO A 162 -6.57 24.33 -1.55
CA PRO A 162 -5.79 24.63 -0.34
C PRO A 162 -6.65 24.97 0.89
N GLY A 163 -7.83 25.55 0.70
CA GLY A 163 -8.73 25.94 1.80
C GLY A 163 -9.46 24.74 2.43
N ARG A 164 -9.75 23.69 1.69
CA ARG A 164 -10.48 22.50 2.16
C ARG A 164 -9.56 21.43 2.72
N ALA A 165 -8.33 21.34 2.21
CA ALA A 165 -7.31 20.44 2.74
C ALA A 165 -6.98 20.73 4.22
N LEU A 166 -7.14 21.99 4.64
CA LEU A 166 -6.91 22.48 6.01
C LEU A 166 -8.20 22.69 6.80
N SER A 167 -9.35 22.23 6.29
CA SER A 167 -10.63 22.38 7.00
C SER A 167 -10.59 21.67 8.35
N LYS A 168 -10.90 22.41 9.42
CA LYS A 168 -11.01 21.85 10.78
C LYS A 168 -12.08 20.77 10.93
N SER A 169 -12.96 20.60 9.94
CA SER A 169 -14.03 19.61 9.96
C SER A 169 -13.56 18.23 9.47
N LEU A 170 -12.46 18.14 8.70
CA LEU A 170 -11.94 16.87 8.20
C LEU A 170 -10.74 16.43 9.05
N GLU A 171 -10.98 15.48 9.94
CA GLU A 171 -9.92 14.87 10.74
C GLU A 171 -9.09 13.91 9.90
N THR A 172 -7.77 14.16 9.80
CA THR A 172 -6.83 13.26 9.13
C THR A 172 -5.85 12.70 10.15
N LYS A 173 -5.74 11.35 10.19
CA LYS A 173 -4.79 10.64 11.03
C LYS A 173 -3.78 9.88 10.18
N GLU A 174 -2.51 10.12 10.41
CA GLU A 174 -1.42 9.39 9.76
C GLU A 174 -0.89 8.29 10.68
N ILE A 175 -0.81 7.06 10.15
CA ILE A 175 -0.14 5.94 10.81
C ILE A 175 1.30 5.91 10.30
N CYS A 176 2.24 6.24 11.18
CA CYS A 176 3.66 6.26 10.80
C CYS A 176 4.21 4.87 10.52
N CYS A 177 4.05 3.97 11.48
CA CYS A 177 4.72 2.67 11.52
C CYS A 177 4.12 1.78 12.62
N TYR A 178 4.28 0.46 12.45
CA TYR A 178 3.75 -0.53 13.40
C TYR A 178 4.58 -1.84 13.43
N PRO A 179 5.93 -1.76 13.45
CA PRO A 179 6.79 -2.96 13.37
C PRO A 179 6.64 -3.89 14.57
N GLU A 180 6.21 -3.35 15.71
CA GLU A 180 6.07 -4.08 16.98
C GLU A 180 4.60 -4.41 17.30
N ALA A 181 3.66 -4.14 16.38
CA ALA A 181 2.25 -4.48 16.60
C ALA A 181 2.08 -6.00 16.78
N PRO A 182 1.45 -6.47 17.88
CA PRO A 182 1.35 -7.91 18.17
C PRO A 182 0.73 -8.69 17.02
N GLY A 183 -0.35 -8.22 16.43
CA GLY A 183 -1.01 -8.88 15.30
C GLY A 183 -0.13 -8.96 14.03
N TRP A 184 0.73 -7.97 13.81
CA TRP A 184 1.73 -8.01 12.73
C TRP A 184 2.76 -9.11 12.98
N ILE A 185 3.31 -9.19 14.19
CA ILE A 185 4.29 -10.21 14.59
C ILE A 185 3.67 -11.60 14.51
N GLU A 186 2.45 -11.77 15.01
CA GLU A 186 1.73 -13.05 14.95
C GLU A 186 1.49 -13.52 13.52
N ALA A 187 1.06 -12.62 12.62
CA ALA A 187 0.86 -12.92 11.21
C ALA A 187 2.18 -13.36 10.53
N GLN A 188 3.30 -12.66 10.79
CA GLN A 188 4.62 -13.03 10.27
C GLN A 188 5.06 -14.40 10.82
N ALA A 189 4.88 -14.64 12.12
CA ALA A 189 5.22 -15.91 12.74
C ALA A 189 4.39 -17.07 12.17
N ALA A 190 3.11 -16.85 11.88
CA ALA A 190 2.25 -17.86 11.25
C ALA A 190 2.71 -18.21 9.84
N LEU A 191 3.06 -17.20 9.02
CA LEU A 191 3.61 -17.42 7.68
C LEU A 191 4.94 -18.18 7.70
N ILE A 192 5.83 -17.86 8.62
CA ILE A 192 7.12 -18.55 8.78
C ILE A 192 6.88 -20.01 9.19
N ARG A 193 6.00 -20.27 10.15
CA ARG A 193 5.67 -21.65 10.57
C ARG A 193 5.10 -22.47 9.42
N HIS A 194 4.18 -21.87 8.64
CA HIS A 194 3.57 -22.54 7.48
C HIS A 194 4.63 -22.88 6.42
N GLY A 195 5.49 -21.92 6.05
CA GLY A 195 6.56 -22.11 5.08
C GLY A 195 7.59 -23.14 5.57
N ALA A 196 7.99 -23.09 6.83
CA ALA A 196 8.91 -24.06 7.42
C ALA A 196 8.32 -25.48 7.42
N SER A 197 7.05 -25.64 7.79
CA SER A 197 6.37 -26.95 7.79
C SER A 197 6.29 -27.54 6.37
N SER A 198 5.99 -26.73 5.38
CA SER A 198 5.96 -27.16 3.96
C SER A 198 7.34 -27.57 3.46
N PHE A 199 8.38 -26.83 3.85
CA PHE A 199 9.76 -27.14 3.49
C PHE A 199 10.23 -28.47 4.11
N PHE A 200 9.99 -28.68 5.41
CA PHE A 200 10.39 -29.89 6.11
C PHE A 200 9.63 -31.11 5.60
N SER A 201 8.35 -31.01 5.26
CA SER A 201 7.58 -32.14 4.71
C SER A 201 8.10 -32.53 3.31
N ALA A 202 8.44 -31.58 2.44
CA ALA A 202 9.04 -31.85 1.15
C ALA A 202 10.42 -32.49 1.30
N TRP A 203 11.27 -31.98 2.20
CA TRP A 203 12.61 -32.49 2.44
C TRP A 203 12.63 -33.94 3.02
N THR A 204 11.67 -34.28 3.86
CA THR A 204 11.53 -35.64 4.42
C THR A 204 11.03 -36.62 3.37
N SER A 205 10.14 -36.23 2.47
CA SER A 205 9.62 -37.07 1.39
C SER A 205 10.68 -37.44 0.36
N GLU A 206 11.59 -36.52 0.02
CA GLU A 206 12.71 -36.79 -0.89
C GLU A 206 13.75 -37.74 -0.30
N LYS A 207 13.99 -37.70 1.02
CA LYS A 207 14.93 -38.63 1.68
C LYS A 207 14.39 -40.04 1.90
N CYS A 208 13.09 -40.22 1.96
CA CYS A 208 12.47 -41.56 2.12
C CYS A 208 12.27 -42.30 0.78
N GLY A 209 12.47 -41.65 -0.37
CA GLY A 209 12.32 -42.25 -1.70
C GLY A 209 13.58 -42.88 -2.31
N GLY A 210 14.70 -42.88 -1.60
CA GLY A 210 15.99 -43.37 -2.12
C GLY A 210 16.48 -44.63 -1.40
N GLY A 211 15.73 -45.74 -1.49
CA GLY A 211 16.13 -47.03 -0.92
C GLY A 211 15.35 -48.16 -1.53
N GLY A 212 15.75 -48.58 -2.70
CA GLY A 212 15.27 -49.73 -3.43
C GLY A 212 16.20 -50.11 -4.56
#